data_d22cc0668f00971cf8c7a3922eb1431f
#
_entry.id   d22cc0668f00971cf8c7a3922eb1431f
#
_cell.length_a   1.000
_cell.length_b   1.000
_cell.length_c   1.000
_cell.angle_alpha   90.00
_cell.angle_beta   90.00
_cell.angle_gamma   90.00
#
_symmetry.space_group_name_H-M   'P 1'
#
loop_
_entity.id
_entity.type
_entity.pdbx_description
1 polymer ?
#
loop_
_entity_poly.entity_id
_entity_poly.type
_entity_poly.pdbx_seq_one_letter_code
_entity_poly.pdbx_strand_id
1 'polypeptide(L)'
;DRVELRFLRGVLMEENFNKHLGNKLKLRRLALGLTQTKVAKAINVTFQQIQKYEKGTNGVSSIRLLQLSNYLKVPINYFFEDFSDYAINAERVKESHMTVNYNFLVKLYNELTPDQKIKFGKNIQITQAGISKTG
;
A
#
# COMPACT_ATOMS: atom_id res chain seq x y z
N ASP A 1 28.99 -6.79 -11.87
CA ASP A 1 28.32 -6.09 -12.94
C ASP A 1 27.25 -5.16 -12.39
N ARG A 2 27.18 -3.94 -12.92
CA ARG A 2 26.20 -2.93 -12.50
C ARG A 2 24.75 -3.38 -12.74
N VAL A 3 24.51 -4.11 -13.82
CA VAL A 3 23.18 -4.61 -14.17
C VAL A 3 22.72 -5.66 -13.16
N GLU A 4 23.59 -6.60 -12.79
CA GLU A 4 23.31 -7.60 -11.77
C GLU A 4 23.07 -6.98 -10.41
N LEU A 5 23.88 -5.98 -10.02
CA LEU A 5 23.71 -5.27 -8.76
C LEU A 5 22.37 -4.52 -8.70
N ARG A 6 21.95 -3.89 -9.81
CA ARG A 6 20.64 -3.23 -9.90
C ARG A 6 19.51 -4.24 -9.79
N PHE A 7 19.64 -5.38 -10.45
CA PHE A 7 18.64 -6.45 -10.39
C PHE A 7 18.51 -6.98 -8.96
N LEU A 8 19.62 -7.32 -8.30
CA LEU A 8 19.63 -7.82 -6.93
C LEU A 8 19.04 -6.78 -5.96
N ARG A 9 19.38 -5.49 -6.11
CA ARG A 9 18.83 -4.43 -5.30
C ARG A 9 17.32 -4.33 -5.47
N GLY A 10 16.80 -4.46 -6.69
CA GLY A 10 15.37 -4.45 -6.95
C GLY A 10 14.65 -5.62 -6.29
N VAL A 11 15.22 -6.82 -6.36
CA VAL A 11 14.65 -8.00 -5.72
C VAL A 11 14.62 -7.83 -4.19
N LEU A 12 15.72 -7.39 -3.60
CA LEU A 12 15.81 -7.16 -2.15
C LEU A 12 14.82 -6.08 -1.69
N MET A 13 14.69 -5.01 -2.46
CA MET A 13 13.73 -3.93 -2.17
C MET A 13 12.31 -4.47 -2.17
N GLU A 14 11.96 -5.29 -3.15
CA GLU A 14 10.62 -5.89 -3.25
C GLU A 14 10.34 -6.81 -2.06
N GLU A 15 11.27 -7.68 -1.69
CA GLU A 15 11.13 -8.56 -0.53
C GLU A 15 10.98 -7.77 0.77
N ASN A 16 11.79 -6.75 0.96
CA ASN A 16 11.74 -5.88 2.14
C ASN A 16 10.44 -5.11 2.21
N PHE A 17 9.96 -4.62 1.08
CA PHE A 17 8.68 -3.93 0.99
C PHE A 17 7.53 -4.87 1.33
N ASN A 18 7.52 -6.09 0.80
CA ASN A 18 6.47 -7.07 1.07
C ASN A 18 6.39 -7.40 2.56
N LYS A 19 7.52 -7.55 3.23
CA LYS A 19 7.57 -7.78 4.67
C LYS A 19 7.05 -6.58 5.45
N HIS A 20 7.45 -5.38 5.05
CA HIS A 20 7.01 -4.14 5.67
C HIS A 20 5.49 -3.98 5.55
N LEU A 21 4.97 -4.15 4.35
CA LEU A 21 3.55 -4.06 4.06
C LEU A 21 2.76 -5.11 4.85
N GLY A 22 3.25 -6.34 4.86
CA GLY A 22 2.63 -7.43 5.62
C GLY A 22 2.55 -7.14 7.10
N ASN A 23 3.59 -6.56 7.67
CA ASN A 23 3.60 -6.14 9.08
C ASN A 23 2.61 -5.01 9.35
N LYS A 24 2.55 -4.02 8.47
CA LYS A 24 1.57 -2.93 8.56
C LYS A 24 0.14 -3.45 8.51
N LEU A 25 -0.13 -4.39 7.61
CA LEU A 25 -1.42 -5.06 7.51
C LEU A 25 -1.78 -5.76 8.82
N LYS A 26 -0.87 -6.57 9.33
CA LYS A 26 -1.08 -7.32 10.58
C LYS A 26 -1.34 -6.40 11.76
N LEU A 27 -0.54 -5.36 11.94
CA LEU A 27 -0.68 -4.41 13.04
C LEU A 27 -2.04 -3.71 13.00
N ARG A 28 -2.45 -3.25 11.83
CA ARG A 28 -3.75 -2.57 11.68
C ARG A 28 -4.91 -3.53 11.93
N ARG A 29 -4.82 -4.74 11.38
CA ARG A 29 -5.82 -5.79 11.61
C ARG A 29 -6.00 -6.06 13.11
N LEU A 30 -4.90 -6.24 13.82
CA LEU A 30 -4.91 -6.49 15.26
C LEU A 30 -5.46 -5.30 16.04
N ALA A 31 -5.09 -4.08 15.65
CA ALA A 31 -5.59 -2.86 16.28
C ALA A 31 -7.11 -2.72 16.17
N LEU A 32 -7.69 -3.22 15.08
CA LEU A 32 -9.15 -3.23 14.88
C LEU A 32 -9.83 -4.47 15.46
N GLY A 33 -9.09 -5.39 16.08
CA GLY A 33 -9.63 -6.62 16.62
C GLY A 33 -10.15 -7.60 15.57
N LEU A 34 -9.63 -7.53 14.34
CA LEU A 34 -10.08 -8.36 13.24
C LEU A 34 -9.25 -9.64 13.13
N THR A 35 -9.92 -10.75 12.75
CA THR A 35 -9.24 -11.99 12.41
C THR A 35 -8.76 -11.98 10.97
N GLN A 36 -7.78 -12.82 10.65
CA GLN A 36 -7.33 -13.00 9.27
C GLN A 36 -8.48 -13.48 8.38
N THR A 37 -9.36 -14.33 8.88
CA THR A 37 -10.53 -14.82 8.15
C THR A 37 -11.50 -13.69 7.79
N LYS A 38 -11.75 -12.76 8.70
CA LYS A 38 -12.62 -11.61 8.42
C LYS A 38 -12.04 -10.72 7.33
N VAL A 39 -10.76 -10.45 7.38
CA VAL A 39 -10.09 -9.65 6.36
C VAL A 39 -10.13 -10.38 5.01
N ALA A 40 -9.87 -11.68 5.00
CA ALA A 40 -9.92 -12.49 3.78
C ALA A 40 -11.30 -12.42 3.11
N LYS A 41 -12.35 -12.59 3.89
CA LYS A 41 -13.73 -12.49 3.38
C LYS A 41 -14.03 -11.08 2.82
N ALA A 42 -13.56 -10.06 3.51
CA ALA A 42 -13.85 -8.67 3.10
C ALA A 42 -13.28 -8.32 1.73
N ILE A 43 -12.13 -8.86 1.37
CA ILE A 43 -11.50 -8.59 0.08
C ILE A 43 -11.56 -9.79 -0.89
N ASN A 44 -12.36 -10.80 -0.53
CA ASN A 44 -12.60 -11.98 -1.37
C ASN A 44 -11.32 -12.73 -1.76
N VAL A 45 -10.50 -13.02 -0.77
CA VAL A 45 -9.32 -13.89 -0.92
C VAL A 45 -9.39 -15.00 0.13
N THR A 46 -8.49 -15.97 0.01
CA THR A 46 -8.43 -17.07 0.98
C THR A 46 -7.72 -16.62 2.26
N PHE A 47 -8.00 -17.30 3.35
CA PHE A 47 -7.29 -17.13 4.62
C PHE A 47 -5.78 -17.30 4.44
N GLN A 48 -5.37 -18.31 3.68
CA GLN A 48 -3.96 -18.56 3.39
C GLN A 48 -3.31 -17.39 2.66
N GLN A 49 -4.05 -16.71 1.79
CA GLN A 49 -3.54 -15.55 1.08
C GLN A 49 -3.26 -14.39 2.04
N ILE A 50 -4.14 -14.15 3.02
CA ILE A 50 -3.89 -13.14 4.05
C ILE A 50 -2.66 -13.51 4.88
N GLN A 51 -2.50 -14.78 5.24
CA GLN A 51 -1.30 -15.23 5.96
C GLN A 51 -0.02 -14.93 5.16
N LYS A 52 -0.03 -15.19 3.86
CA LYS A 52 1.10 -14.93 2.98
C LYS A 52 1.39 -13.43 2.86
N TYR A 53 0.35 -12.59 2.78
CA TYR A 53 0.52 -11.15 2.79
C TYR A 53 1.17 -10.66 4.08
N GLU A 54 0.69 -11.12 5.23
CA GLU A 54 1.21 -10.71 6.54
C GLU A 54 2.65 -11.18 6.78
N LYS A 55 3.02 -12.33 6.24
CA LYS A 55 4.40 -12.82 6.29
C LYS A 55 5.33 -12.17 5.29
N GLY A 56 4.80 -11.51 4.27
CA GLY A 56 5.57 -10.90 3.20
C GLY A 56 6.11 -11.91 2.19
N THR A 57 5.57 -13.13 2.16
CA THR A 57 5.97 -14.16 1.19
C THR A 57 5.37 -13.91 -0.19
N ASN A 58 4.25 -13.21 -0.26
CA ASN A 58 3.62 -12.76 -1.51
C ASN A 58 3.44 -11.25 -1.47
N GLY A 59 3.63 -10.62 -2.61
CA GLY A 59 3.27 -9.21 -2.80
C GLY A 59 1.76 -9.05 -2.85
N VAL A 60 1.31 -7.85 -2.52
CA VAL A 60 -0.11 -7.47 -2.59
C VAL A 60 -0.32 -6.67 -3.85
N SER A 61 -1.29 -7.08 -4.69
CA SER A 61 -1.62 -6.33 -5.90
C SER A 61 -2.20 -4.96 -5.52
N SER A 62 -2.14 -4.01 -6.46
CA SER A 62 -2.67 -2.67 -6.26
C SER A 62 -4.16 -2.69 -5.91
N ILE A 63 -4.94 -3.53 -6.57
CA ILE A 63 -6.37 -3.68 -6.29
C ILE A 63 -6.60 -4.18 -4.86
N ARG A 64 -5.84 -5.20 -4.45
CA ARG A 64 -5.96 -5.77 -3.10
C ARG A 64 -5.54 -4.76 -2.04
N LEU A 65 -4.48 -4.00 -2.33
CA LEU A 65 -4.01 -2.96 -1.43
C LEU A 65 -5.09 -1.88 -1.22
N LEU A 66 -5.74 -1.48 -2.29
CA LEU A 66 -6.85 -0.52 -2.22
C LEU A 66 -8.02 -1.06 -1.41
N GLN A 67 -8.40 -2.32 -1.63
CA GLN A 67 -9.46 -2.98 -0.87
C GLN A 67 -9.11 -3.07 0.62
N LEU A 68 -7.86 -3.41 0.94
CA LEU A 68 -7.38 -3.45 2.32
C LEU A 68 -7.42 -2.06 2.96
N SER A 69 -6.95 -1.05 2.25
CA SER A 69 -7.00 0.34 2.69
C SER A 69 -8.42 0.76 3.08
N ASN A 70 -9.39 0.47 2.21
CA ASN A 70 -10.78 0.80 2.47
C ASN A 70 -11.37 0.02 3.64
N TYR A 71 -11.13 -1.28 3.68
CA TYR A 71 -11.68 -2.13 4.74
C TYR A 71 -11.09 -1.81 6.12
N LEU A 72 -9.79 -1.60 6.17
CA LEU A 72 -9.06 -1.32 7.40
C LEU A 72 -9.13 0.16 7.82
N LYS A 73 -9.77 1.00 7.01
CA LYS A 73 -9.97 2.43 7.27
C LYS A 73 -8.66 3.18 7.50
N VAL A 74 -7.71 2.94 6.63
CA VAL A 74 -6.44 3.66 6.58
C VAL A 74 -6.22 4.24 5.20
N PRO A 75 -5.53 5.39 5.08
CA PRO A 75 -5.11 5.86 3.77
C PRO A 75 -4.08 4.91 3.18
N ILE A 76 -3.97 4.87 1.86
CA ILE A 76 -3.05 3.96 1.19
C ILE A 76 -1.60 4.21 1.62
N ASN A 77 -1.26 5.45 1.94
CA ASN A 77 0.07 5.83 2.44
C ASN A 77 0.47 5.09 3.71
N TYR A 78 -0.49 4.66 4.52
CA TYR A 78 -0.23 3.91 5.74
C TYR A 78 0.71 2.72 5.48
N PHE A 79 0.51 2.00 4.38
CA PHE A 79 1.29 0.82 4.04
C PHE A 79 2.73 1.15 3.64
N PHE A 80 3.01 2.40 3.29
CA PHE A 80 4.34 2.86 2.85
C PHE A 80 5.07 3.65 3.94
N GLU A 81 4.37 4.09 4.97
CA GLU A 81 4.97 4.85 6.05
C GLU A 81 6.07 4.04 6.75
N ASP A 82 7.15 4.71 7.09
CA ASP A 82 8.30 4.16 7.81
C ASP A 82 9.05 3.06 7.05
N PHE A 83 8.83 2.93 5.75
CA PHE A 83 9.59 1.98 4.96
C PHE A 83 11.02 2.49 4.77
N SER A 84 12.00 1.69 5.22
CA SER A 84 13.40 2.11 5.31
C SER A 84 14.01 2.53 3.97
N ASP A 85 13.71 1.79 2.89
CA ASP A 85 14.23 2.12 1.56
C ASP A 85 13.62 3.42 1.02
N TYR A 86 12.37 3.67 1.36
CA TYR A 86 11.71 4.93 1.05
C TYR A 86 12.38 6.09 1.82
N ALA A 87 12.68 5.88 3.10
CA ALA A 87 13.33 6.86 3.94
C ALA A 87 14.78 7.15 3.50
N ILE A 88 15.52 6.14 3.06
CA ILE A 88 16.90 6.31 2.55
C ILE A 88 16.90 7.22 1.32
N ASN A 89 15.89 7.10 0.46
CA ASN A 89 15.76 7.94 -0.72
C ASN A 89 15.07 9.27 -0.43
N ALA A 90 14.51 9.47 0.76
CA ALA A 90 13.77 10.66 1.12
C ALA A 90 14.61 11.95 1.04
N GLU A 91 15.92 11.89 1.35
CA GLU A 91 16.82 13.03 1.21
C GLU A 91 17.04 13.42 -0.24
N ARG A 92 17.07 12.44 -1.15
CA ARG A 92 17.20 12.70 -2.59
C ARG A 92 15.90 13.17 -3.21
N VAL A 93 14.79 12.90 -2.56
CA VAL A 93 13.43 13.08 -3.10
C VAL A 93 12.61 14.04 -2.23
N LYS A 94 13.25 14.75 -1.26
CA LYS A 94 12.55 15.70 -0.39
C LYS A 94 11.68 16.69 -1.15
N GLU A 95 12.16 17.18 -2.30
CA GLU A 95 11.41 18.09 -3.14
C GLU A 95 10.35 17.41 -4.02
N SER A 96 10.50 16.10 -4.26
CA SER A 96 9.60 15.32 -5.11
C SER A 96 8.82 14.26 -4.34
N HIS A 97 8.80 14.32 -3.03
CA HIS A 97 8.10 13.37 -2.17
C HIS A 97 6.63 13.22 -2.56
N MET A 98 5.95 14.32 -2.76
CA MET A 98 4.55 14.33 -3.20
C MET A 98 4.41 13.76 -4.61
N THR A 99 5.39 14.00 -5.48
CA THR A 99 5.41 13.48 -6.85
C THR A 99 5.51 11.96 -6.88
N VAL A 100 6.35 11.37 -6.04
CA VAL A 100 6.50 9.91 -5.94
C VAL A 100 5.19 9.28 -5.48
N ASN A 101 4.56 9.81 -4.44
CA ASN A 101 3.27 9.34 -3.97
C ASN A 101 2.18 9.53 -5.03
N TYR A 102 2.19 10.65 -5.72
CA TYR A 102 1.23 10.96 -6.78
C TYR A 102 1.37 9.96 -7.94
N ASN A 103 2.58 9.70 -8.40
CA ASN A 103 2.82 8.75 -9.48
C ASN A 103 2.36 7.33 -9.12
N PHE A 104 2.59 6.92 -7.89
CA PHE A 104 2.11 5.64 -7.38
C PHE A 104 0.58 5.57 -7.41
N LEU A 105 -0.09 6.62 -6.92
CA LEU A 105 -1.55 6.71 -6.92
C LEU A 105 -2.13 6.70 -8.33
N VAL A 106 -1.49 7.40 -9.28
CA VAL A 106 -1.92 7.40 -10.68
C VAL A 106 -1.80 6.01 -11.28
N LYS A 107 -0.71 5.30 -11.00
CA LYS A 107 -0.52 3.94 -11.46
C LYS A 107 -1.60 3.00 -10.90
N LEU A 108 -1.87 3.08 -9.60
CA LEU A 108 -2.95 2.33 -8.97
C LEU A 108 -4.30 2.62 -9.62
N TYR A 109 -4.61 3.90 -9.80
CA TYR A 109 -5.86 4.34 -10.40
C TYR A 109 -6.04 3.77 -11.80
N ASN A 110 -5.01 3.80 -12.63
CA ASN A 110 -5.08 3.30 -14.00
C ASN A 110 -5.32 1.79 -14.09
N GLU A 111 -4.99 1.04 -13.05
CA GLU A 111 -5.24 -0.41 -12.98
C GLU A 111 -6.66 -0.76 -12.52
N LEU A 112 -7.44 0.23 -12.10
CA LEU A 112 -8.78 0.00 -11.58
C LEU A 112 -9.82 -0.17 -12.69
N THR A 113 -10.89 -0.91 -12.37
CA THR A 113 -12.09 -0.95 -13.21
C THR A 113 -12.82 0.40 -13.13
N PRO A 114 -13.74 0.71 -14.09
CA PRO A 114 -14.52 1.95 -14.01
C PRO A 114 -15.26 2.14 -12.68
N ASP A 115 -15.87 1.08 -12.14
CA ASP A 115 -16.57 1.14 -10.86
C ASP A 115 -15.64 1.43 -9.71
N GLN A 116 -14.46 0.78 -9.72
CA GLN A 116 -13.44 1.01 -8.71
C GLN A 116 -12.88 2.43 -8.78
N LYS A 117 -12.72 2.98 -9.99
CA LYS A 117 -12.28 4.37 -10.19
C LYS A 117 -13.26 5.37 -9.57
N ILE A 118 -14.55 5.14 -9.70
CA ILE A 118 -15.57 6.00 -9.11
C ILE A 118 -15.45 5.98 -7.58
N LYS A 119 -15.34 4.80 -6.98
CA LYS A 119 -15.18 4.65 -5.53
C LYS A 119 -13.89 5.29 -5.03
N PHE A 120 -12.80 5.10 -5.76
CA PHE A 120 -11.50 5.69 -5.41
C PHE A 120 -11.56 7.22 -5.46
N GLY A 121 -12.18 7.78 -6.49
CA GLY A 121 -12.34 9.22 -6.64
C GLY A 121 -13.14 9.84 -5.49
N LYS A 122 -14.20 9.19 -5.03
CA LYS A 122 -14.97 9.63 -3.88
C LYS A 122 -14.13 9.66 -2.61
N ASN A 123 -13.33 8.64 -2.36
CA ASN A 123 -12.47 8.57 -1.19
C ASN A 123 -11.40 9.66 -1.21
N ILE A 124 -10.79 9.92 -2.36
CA ILE A 124 -9.79 10.99 -2.52
C ILE A 124 -10.43 12.36 -2.31
N GLN A 125 -11.63 12.60 -2.86
CA GLN A 125 -12.33 13.87 -2.68
C GLN A 125 -12.62 14.15 -1.20
N ILE A 126 -13.01 13.16 -0.44
CA ILE A 126 -13.21 13.29 1.00
C ILE A 126 -11.91 13.67 1.69
N THR A 127 -10.81 13.03 1.34
CA THR A 127 -9.47 13.29 1.89
C THR A 127 -9.00 14.71 1.52
N GLN A 128 -9.15 15.11 0.26
CA GLN A 128 -8.80 16.45 -0.21
C GLN A 128 -9.64 17.54 0.44
N ALA A 129 -10.94 17.32 0.60
CA ALA A 129 -11.81 18.24 1.29
C ALA A 129 -11.37 18.45 2.75
N GLY A 130 -10.93 17.39 3.43
CA GLY A 130 -10.35 17.47 4.76
C GLY A 130 -9.06 18.28 4.80
N ILE A 131 -8.18 18.11 3.81
CA ILE A 131 -6.91 18.82 3.68
C ILE A 131 -7.15 20.28 3.30
N SER A 132 -8.07 20.56 2.38
CA SER A 132 -8.38 21.92 1.91
C SER A 132 -8.94 22.80 3.01
N LYS A 133 -9.66 22.24 3.98
CA LYS A 133 -10.21 22.97 5.11
C LYS A 133 -9.15 23.38 6.13
N THR A 134 -7.99 22.76 6.11
CA THR A 134 -6.88 23.04 7.03
C THR A 134 -5.78 23.88 6.38
N GLY A 135 -5.86 24.08 5.10
CA GLY A 135 -4.96 24.92 4.34
C GLY A 135 -5.64 26.19 3.87
#